data_600a9a75d10e450d2bec43e4a73a2090
#
_entry.id   600a9a75d10e450d2bec43e4a73a2090
#
_cell.length_a   1.000
_cell.length_b   1.000
_cell.length_c   1.000
_cell.angle_alpha   90.00
_cell.angle_beta   90.00
_cell.angle_gamma   90.00
#
_symmetry.space_group_name_H-M   'P 1'
#
loop_
_entity.id
_entity.type
_entity.pdbx_description
1 polymer ?
#
loop_
_entity_poly.entity_id
_entity_poly.type
_entity_poly.pdbx_seq_one_letter_code
_entity_poly.pdbx_strand_id
1 'polypeptide(L)'
;SYESDILQRQRYIHRFMTEMRSDIGQAILPAGQTTQMVVGAAGESDEEIFKRVLYEYNEIGVKRAYYSAFSPQRGTPFESRKAQPLWREHRLYQMDWLYRVYHFQPCEIRQAFDENGFLDNSDPKMAIAREFMDSPVDPNVATIQELLRVPGIGPKSAQRIVALRQRQTILAKSD
;
A
#
# COMPACT_ATOMS: atom_id res chain seq x y z
N SER A 1 5.27 -16.04 -19.06
CA SER A 1 5.68 -14.72 -18.52
C SER A 1 4.62 -14.18 -17.57
N TYR A 2 4.95 -13.17 -16.76
CA TYR A 2 3.98 -12.54 -15.84
C TYR A 2 2.73 -12.03 -16.60
N GLU A 3 2.92 -11.41 -17.75
CA GLU A 3 1.82 -10.92 -18.59
C GLU A 3 0.90 -12.04 -19.06
N SER A 4 1.45 -13.10 -19.68
CA SER A 4 0.64 -14.20 -20.22
C SER A 4 0.05 -15.11 -19.13
N ASP A 5 0.78 -15.34 -18.06
CA ASP A 5 0.44 -16.41 -17.12
C ASP A 5 -0.36 -15.89 -15.92
N ILE A 6 -0.19 -14.61 -15.58
CA ILE A 6 -0.87 -13.99 -14.44
C ILE A 6 -1.88 -12.94 -14.90
N LEU A 7 -1.45 -11.86 -15.56
CA LEU A 7 -2.33 -10.73 -15.87
C LEU A 7 -3.49 -11.09 -16.80
N GLN A 8 -3.24 -11.92 -17.83
CA GLN A 8 -4.33 -12.35 -18.71
C GLN A 8 -5.39 -13.13 -17.95
N ARG A 9 -5.00 -13.99 -17.02
CA ARG A 9 -5.93 -14.75 -16.18
C ARG A 9 -6.69 -13.85 -15.20
N GLN A 10 -6.03 -12.88 -14.59
CA GLN A 10 -6.66 -11.90 -13.72
C GLN A 10 -7.70 -11.05 -14.48
N ARG A 11 -7.36 -10.58 -15.70
CA ARG A 11 -8.31 -9.86 -16.57
C ARG A 11 -9.50 -10.74 -16.97
N TYR A 12 -9.26 -12.01 -17.27
CA TYR A 12 -10.34 -12.95 -17.55
C TYR A 12 -11.28 -13.13 -16.35
N ILE A 13 -10.73 -13.34 -15.15
CA ILE A 13 -11.51 -13.45 -13.92
C ILE A 13 -12.31 -12.17 -13.68
N HIS A 14 -11.68 -10.99 -13.81
CA HIS A 14 -12.36 -9.71 -13.62
C HIS A 14 -13.54 -9.53 -14.59
N ARG A 15 -13.33 -9.81 -15.88
CA ARG A 15 -14.38 -9.75 -16.90
C ARG A 15 -15.50 -10.72 -16.57
N PHE A 16 -15.19 -11.98 -16.28
CA PHE A 16 -16.18 -12.98 -15.90
C PHE A 16 -17.03 -12.55 -14.70
N MET A 17 -16.39 -12.02 -13.65
CA MET A 17 -17.10 -11.50 -12.47
C MET A 17 -18.05 -10.35 -12.83
N THR A 18 -17.65 -9.48 -13.75
CA THR A 18 -18.45 -8.32 -14.18
C THR A 18 -19.63 -8.77 -15.02
N GLU A 19 -19.43 -9.65 -16.00
CA GLU A 19 -20.47 -10.21 -16.86
C GLU A 19 -21.52 -10.96 -16.03
N MET A 20 -21.09 -11.86 -15.16
CA MET A 20 -22.01 -12.65 -14.32
C MET A 20 -22.78 -11.78 -13.31
N ARG A 21 -22.17 -10.70 -12.79
CA ARG A 21 -22.88 -9.74 -11.93
C ARG A 21 -24.00 -9.03 -12.71
N SER A 22 -23.75 -8.71 -13.97
CA SER A 22 -24.77 -8.12 -14.87
C SER A 22 -25.92 -9.07 -15.11
N ASP A 23 -25.64 -10.35 -15.36
CA ASP A 23 -26.64 -11.34 -15.77
C ASP A 23 -27.50 -11.84 -14.60
N ILE A 24 -26.90 -12.03 -13.43
CA ILE A 24 -27.55 -12.64 -12.26
C ILE A 24 -28.01 -11.60 -11.23
N GLY A 25 -27.54 -10.36 -11.34
CA GLY A 25 -27.82 -9.29 -10.38
C GLY A 25 -27.16 -9.44 -9.01
N GLN A 26 -26.32 -10.47 -8.84
CA GLN A 26 -25.58 -10.74 -7.60
C GLN A 26 -24.08 -10.95 -7.86
N ALA A 27 -23.24 -10.56 -6.91
CA ALA A 27 -21.82 -10.81 -6.99
C ALA A 27 -21.52 -12.30 -6.71
N ILE A 28 -21.01 -13.02 -7.69
CA ILE A 28 -20.60 -14.44 -7.54
C ILE A 28 -19.39 -14.57 -6.63
N LEU A 29 -18.45 -13.63 -6.74
CA LEU A 29 -17.23 -13.55 -5.92
C LEU A 29 -17.21 -12.22 -5.16
N PRO A 30 -17.96 -12.08 -4.07
CA PRO A 30 -18.11 -10.78 -3.39
C PRO A 30 -16.79 -10.27 -2.80
N ALA A 31 -15.88 -11.16 -2.43
CA ALA A 31 -14.54 -10.79 -1.95
C ALA A 31 -13.61 -10.30 -3.07
N GLY A 32 -13.95 -10.53 -4.35
CA GLY A 32 -13.10 -10.23 -5.49
C GLY A 32 -11.91 -11.16 -5.60
N GLN A 33 -10.89 -10.73 -6.36
CA GLN A 33 -9.63 -11.46 -6.49
C GLN A 33 -8.50 -10.77 -5.72
N THR A 34 -7.53 -11.57 -5.30
CA THR A 34 -6.32 -11.12 -4.61
C THR A 34 -5.09 -11.64 -5.34
N THR A 35 -3.94 -11.04 -5.09
CA THR A 35 -2.66 -11.48 -5.64
C THR A 35 -1.62 -11.60 -4.52
N GLN A 36 -0.52 -12.33 -4.79
CA GLN A 36 0.61 -12.42 -3.87
C GLN A 36 1.90 -12.15 -4.64
N MET A 37 2.74 -11.30 -4.07
CA MET A 37 4.08 -10.97 -4.56
C MET A 37 5.14 -11.61 -3.68
N VAL A 38 6.08 -12.34 -4.28
CA VAL A 38 7.25 -12.87 -3.58
C VAL A 38 8.38 -11.86 -3.74
N VAL A 39 8.60 -11.07 -2.68
CA VAL A 39 9.47 -9.90 -2.68
C VAL A 39 10.93 -10.27 -2.90
N GLY A 40 11.55 -9.75 -3.93
CA GLY A 40 12.96 -9.92 -4.26
C GLY A 40 13.31 -11.26 -4.91
N ALA A 41 12.32 -12.06 -5.31
CA ALA A 41 12.56 -13.34 -5.97
C ALA A 41 13.18 -13.21 -7.37
N ALA A 42 12.85 -12.17 -8.11
CA ALA A 42 13.38 -11.88 -9.44
C ALA A 42 14.49 -10.81 -9.44
N GLY A 43 14.79 -10.22 -8.29
CA GLY A 43 15.77 -9.13 -8.14
C GLY A 43 15.16 -7.74 -8.35
N GLU A 44 13.83 -7.67 -8.37
CA GLU A 44 13.07 -6.43 -8.53
C GLU A 44 13.21 -5.49 -7.31
N SER A 45 13.08 -4.19 -7.56
CA SER A 45 13.01 -3.18 -6.52
C SER A 45 11.62 -3.12 -5.86
N ASP A 46 11.53 -2.48 -4.69
CA ASP A 46 10.26 -2.30 -3.99
C ASP A 46 9.32 -1.36 -4.75
N GLU A 47 9.89 -0.37 -5.46
CA GLU A 47 9.14 0.53 -6.33
C GLU A 47 8.53 -0.21 -7.53
N GLU A 48 9.26 -1.14 -8.15
CA GLU A 48 8.74 -1.96 -9.25
C GLU A 48 7.59 -2.85 -8.78
N ILE A 49 7.72 -3.49 -7.60
CA ILE A 49 6.64 -4.26 -6.98
C ILE A 49 5.42 -3.36 -6.75
N PHE A 50 5.63 -2.18 -6.15
CA PHE A 50 4.55 -1.26 -5.84
C PHE A 50 3.84 -0.73 -7.09
N LYS A 51 4.57 -0.33 -8.13
CA LYS A 51 4.02 0.05 -9.44
C LYS A 51 3.16 -1.07 -10.04
N ARG A 52 3.61 -2.32 -9.94
CA ARG A 52 2.86 -3.48 -10.41
C ARG A 52 1.56 -3.64 -9.63
N VAL A 53 1.61 -3.52 -8.32
CA VAL A 53 0.43 -3.61 -7.45
C VAL A 53 -0.56 -2.48 -7.73
N LEU A 54 -0.09 -1.25 -7.95
CA LEU A 54 -0.96 -0.13 -8.36
C LEU A 54 -1.69 -0.45 -9.68
N TYR A 55 -0.98 -0.99 -10.66
CA TYR A 55 -1.59 -1.41 -11.92
C TYR A 55 -2.69 -2.47 -11.69
N GLU A 56 -2.43 -3.47 -10.86
CA GLU A 56 -3.41 -4.50 -10.56
C GLU A 56 -4.64 -3.98 -9.81
N TYR A 57 -4.47 -2.99 -8.94
CA TYR A 57 -5.59 -2.34 -8.27
C TYR A 57 -6.43 -1.51 -9.22
N ASN A 58 -5.80 -0.70 -10.05
CA ASN A 58 -6.48 0.31 -10.87
C ASN A 58 -7.01 -0.27 -12.19
N GLU A 59 -6.25 -1.17 -12.85
CA GLU A 59 -6.56 -1.68 -14.19
C GLU A 59 -7.19 -3.07 -14.17
N ILE A 60 -6.83 -3.90 -13.18
CA ILE A 60 -7.33 -5.29 -13.10
C ILE A 60 -8.47 -5.40 -12.08
N GLY A 61 -8.56 -4.49 -11.12
CA GLY A 61 -9.57 -4.54 -10.07
C GLY A 61 -9.28 -5.56 -8.96
N VAL A 62 -8.02 -5.94 -8.78
CA VAL A 62 -7.57 -6.74 -7.63
C VAL A 62 -7.93 -6.02 -6.34
N LYS A 63 -8.44 -6.73 -5.34
CA LYS A 63 -8.88 -6.13 -4.06
C LYS A 63 -7.77 -6.01 -3.04
N ARG A 64 -6.79 -6.91 -3.08
CA ARG A 64 -5.67 -6.92 -2.15
C ARG A 64 -4.47 -7.65 -2.71
N ALA A 65 -3.30 -7.04 -2.57
CA ALA A 65 -2.01 -7.69 -2.73
C ALA A 65 -1.50 -8.19 -1.38
N TYR A 66 -0.89 -9.36 -1.40
CA TYR A 66 -0.14 -9.93 -0.29
C TYR A 66 1.33 -9.94 -0.66
N TYR A 67 2.18 -9.81 0.33
CA TYR A 67 3.63 -9.82 0.16
C TYR A 67 4.24 -10.91 1.00
N SER A 68 5.27 -11.56 0.50
CA SER A 68 6.10 -12.48 1.28
C SER A 68 7.57 -12.29 0.90
N ALA A 69 8.43 -12.10 1.88
CA ALA A 69 9.87 -11.99 1.64
C ALA A 69 10.39 -13.31 1.05
N PHE A 70 11.17 -13.22 -0.03
CA PHE A 70 11.74 -14.41 -0.65
C PHE A 70 12.66 -15.14 0.32
N SER A 71 12.43 -16.45 0.46
CA SER A 71 13.28 -17.36 1.23
C SER A 71 13.70 -18.52 0.32
N PRO A 72 15.01 -18.72 0.08
CA PRO A 72 15.49 -19.80 -0.78
C PRO A 72 15.14 -21.17 -0.20
N GLN A 73 14.69 -22.06 -1.06
CA GLN A 73 14.37 -23.44 -0.68
C GLN A 73 15.37 -24.40 -1.33
N ARG A 74 15.89 -25.32 -0.55
CA ARG A 74 16.82 -26.35 -1.01
C ARG A 74 16.21 -27.20 -2.12
N GLY A 75 16.98 -27.53 -3.15
CA GLY A 75 16.53 -28.32 -4.29
C GLY A 75 15.69 -27.54 -5.32
N THR A 76 15.63 -26.20 -5.23
CA THR A 76 14.96 -25.35 -6.21
C THR A 76 15.98 -24.58 -7.06
N PRO A 77 15.59 -24.08 -8.26
CA PRO A 77 16.48 -23.27 -9.09
C PRO A 77 16.99 -21.98 -8.41
N PHE A 78 16.37 -21.56 -7.31
CA PHE A 78 16.69 -20.33 -6.59
C PHE A 78 17.34 -20.58 -5.21
N GLU A 79 17.78 -21.81 -4.92
CA GLU A 79 18.35 -22.14 -3.60
C GLU A 79 19.64 -21.35 -3.29
N SER A 80 20.38 -20.92 -4.32
CA SER A 80 21.60 -20.11 -4.16
C SER A 80 21.34 -18.60 -4.03
N ARG A 81 20.10 -18.13 -4.21
CA ARG A 81 19.76 -16.73 -4.09
C ARG A 81 19.72 -16.30 -2.62
N LYS A 82 20.07 -15.04 -2.37
CA LYS A 82 20.01 -14.47 -1.02
C LYS A 82 18.56 -14.31 -0.56
N ALA A 83 18.26 -14.77 0.66
CA ALA A 83 16.98 -14.50 1.30
C ALA A 83 16.76 -12.99 1.46
N GLN A 84 15.53 -12.56 1.34
CA GLN A 84 15.15 -11.16 1.56
C GLN A 84 14.82 -10.93 3.04
N PRO A 85 15.17 -9.76 3.58
CA PRO A 85 14.84 -9.46 4.96
C PRO A 85 13.35 -9.25 5.14
N LEU A 86 12.80 -9.78 6.22
CA LEU A 86 11.35 -9.73 6.52
C LEU A 86 10.81 -8.29 6.63
N TRP A 87 11.65 -7.34 7.03
CA TRP A 87 11.24 -5.95 7.10
C TRP A 87 10.81 -5.38 5.74
N ARG A 88 11.38 -5.85 4.57
CA ARG A 88 10.95 -5.43 3.24
C ARG A 88 9.46 -5.75 3.00
N GLU A 89 9.07 -6.97 3.33
CA GLU A 89 7.66 -7.39 3.31
C GLU A 89 6.78 -6.45 4.15
N HIS A 90 7.20 -6.20 5.40
CA HIS A 90 6.44 -5.33 6.31
C HIS A 90 6.32 -3.88 5.79
N ARG A 91 7.38 -3.33 5.18
CA ARG A 91 7.33 -1.98 4.61
C ARG A 91 6.42 -1.91 3.38
N LEU A 92 6.41 -2.92 2.53
CA LEU A 92 5.48 -3.00 1.40
C LEU A 92 4.01 -3.09 1.88
N TYR A 93 3.72 -3.84 2.95
CA TYR A 93 2.40 -3.80 3.58
C TYR A 93 2.03 -2.41 4.11
N GLN A 94 2.97 -1.67 4.69
CA GLN A 94 2.73 -0.29 5.13
C GLN A 94 2.46 0.64 3.94
N MET A 95 3.23 0.53 2.86
CA MET A 95 3.00 1.29 1.62
C MET A 95 1.62 1.02 1.03
N ASP A 96 1.23 -0.24 0.94
CA ASP A 96 -0.10 -0.67 0.50
C ASP A 96 -1.21 -0.06 1.37
N TRP A 97 -0.98 -0.01 2.68
CA TRP A 97 -1.91 0.58 3.64
C TRP A 97 -2.02 2.11 3.46
N LEU A 98 -0.91 2.80 3.25
CA LEU A 98 -0.90 4.23 2.95
C LEU A 98 -1.72 4.54 1.69
N TYR A 99 -1.58 3.73 0.65
CA TYR A 99 -2.34 3.89 -0.59
C TYR A 99 -3.83 3.62 -0.40
N ARG A 100 -4.19 2.40 0.02
CA ARG A 100 -5.59 1.95 0.04
C ARG A 100 -6.44 2.53 1.17
N VAL A 101 -5.85 2.79 2.31
CA VAL A 101 -6.60 3.17 3.53
C VAL A 101 -6.42 4.65 3.88
N TYR A 102 -5.22 5.18 3.70
CA TYR A 102 -4.93 6.58 3.99
C TYR A 102 -5.07 7.48 2.76
N HIS A 103 -5.26 6.87 1.58
CA HIS A 103 -5.45 7.56 0.31
C HIS A 103 -4.29 8.51 -0.04
N PHE A 104 -3.07 8.08 0.25
CA PHE A 104 -1.88 8.74 -0.24
C PHE A 104 -1.80 8.60 -1.76
N GLN A 105 -1.43 9.66 -2.43
CA GLN A 105 -1.24 9.62 -3.88
C GLN A 105 0.06 8.88 -4.23
N PRO A 106 0.14 8.22 -5.40
CA PRO A 106 1.35 7.54 -5.82
C PRO A 106 2.61 8.42 -5.85
N CYS A 107 2.45 9.72 -6.16
CA CYS A 107 3.56 10.68 -6.14
C CYS A 107 4.09 10.95 -4.72
N GLU A 108 3.21 10.97 -3.71
CA GLU A 108 3.61 11.09 -2.30
C GLU A 108 4.37 9.82 -1.86
N ILE A 109 3.81 8.65 -2.16
CA ILE A 109 4.36 7.34 -1.79
C ILE A 109 5.74 7.12 -2.40
N ARG A 110 5.99 7.65 -3.60
CA ARG A 110 7.28 7.53 -4.29
C ARG A 110 8.44 8.09 -3.47
N GLN A 111 8.21 9.06 -2.60
CA GLN A 111 9.25 9.67 -1.76
C GLN A 111 9.80 8.73 -0.67
N ALA A 112 9.15 7.61 -0.43
CA ALA A 112 9.66 6.61 0.52
C ALA A 112 10.74 5.70 -0.08
N PHE A 113 10.92 5.71 -1.41
CA PHE A 113 11.94 4.90 -2.08
C PHE A 113 13.23 5.70 -2.28
N ASP A 114 14.35 5.01 -2.18
CA ASP A 114 15.66 5.57 -2.55
C ASP A 114 15.81 5.73 -4.09
N GLU A 115 16.96 6.22 -4.53
CA GLU A 115 17.31 6.41 -5.95
C GLU A 115 17.30 5.09 -6.77
N ASN A 116 17.47 3.95 -6.10
CA ASN A 116 17.44 2.62 -6.71
C ASN A 116 16.06 1.95 -6.62
N GLY A 117 15.06 2.64 -6.04
CA GLY A 117 13.70 2.14 -5.88
C GLY A 117 13.51 1.19 -4.69
N PHE A 118 14.39 1.21 -3.70
CA PHE A 118 14.25 0.39 -2.49
C PHE A 118 13.76 1.20 -1.31
N LEU A 119 12.99 0.53 -0.45
CA LEU A 119 12.63 1.02 0.87
C LEU A 119 13.79 0.77 1.85
N ASP A 120 13.94 1.62 2.84
CA ASP A 120 14.77 1.33 3.99
C ASP A 120 13.94 0.67 5.12
N ASN A 121 14.58 0.34 6.24
CA ASN A 121 13.89 -0.23 7.40
C ASN A 121 13.24 0.84 8.30
N SER A 122 13.05 2.07 7.83
CA SER A 122 12.30 3.10 8.55
C SER A 122 10.79 3.03 8.23
N ASP A 123 9.98 3.75 9.00
CA ASP A 123 8.55 3.86 8.70
C ASP A 123 8.36 4.70 7.42
N PRO A 124 7.74 4.16 6.36
CA PRO A 124 7.54 4.88 5.09
C PRO A 124 6.77 6.19 5.26
N LYS A 125 5.80 6.24 6.18
CA LYS A 125 5.06 7.46 6.45
C LYS A 125 5.94 8.57 7.05
N MET A 126 6.93 8.20 7.87
CA MET A 126 7.92 9.14 8.37
C MET A 126 8.84 9.65 7.25
N ALA A 127 9.26 8.78 6.34
CA ALA A 127 10.07 9.17 5.18
C ALA A 127 9.31 10.18 4.32
N ILE A 128 8.07 9.86 3.94
CA ILE A 128 7.20 10.75 3.15
C ILE A 128 6.98 12.10 3.87
N ALA A 129 6.70 12.08 5.18
CA ALA A 129 6.44 13.31 5.92
C ALA A 129 7.64 14.26 5.95
N ARG A 130 8.87 13.76 5.97
CA ARG A 130 10.08 14.58 5.93
C ARG A 130 10.22 15.37 4.63
N GLU A 131 9.70 14.84 3.52
CA GLU A 131 9.79 15.47 2.19
C GLU A 131 8.63 16.45 1.93
N PHE A 132 7.47 16.24 2.53
CA PHE A 132 6.26 17.01 2.22
C PHE A 132 5.76 17.92 3.36
N MET A 133 6.27 17.77 4.58
CA MET A 133 5.78 18.55 5.71
C MET A 133 6.77 19.66 6.08
N ASP A 134 6.62 20.81 5.42
CA ASP A 134 7.44 22.00 5.70
C ASP A 134 7.05 22.72 7.01
N SER A 135 5.86 22.43 7.51
CA SER A 135 5.31 23.08 8.71
C SER A 135 4.43 22.14 9.52
N PRO A 136 4.29 22.39 10.84
CA PRO A 136 3.36 21.66 11.69
C PRO A 136 1.91 21.79 11.20
N VAL A 137 1.16 20.70 11.30
CA VAL A 137 -0.26 20.65 10.94
C VAL A 137 -1.10 21.07 12.15
N ASP A 138 -1.90 22.14 12.02
CA ASP A 138 -2.81 22.59 13.08
C ASP A 138 -4.04 21.66 13.16
N PRO A 139 -4.23 20.92 14.26
CA PRO A 139 -5.36 20.01 14.42
C PRO A 139 -6.73 20.71 14.43
N ASN A 140 -6.79 22.01 14.70
CA ASN A 140 -8.05 22.75 14.75
C ASN A 140 -8.63 23.07 13.38
N VAL A 141 -7.79 23.15 12.34
CA VAL A 141 -8.23 23.54 11.00
C VAL A 141 -7.95 22.49 9.95
N ALA A 142 -6.97 21.60 10.17
CA ALA A 142 -6.53 20.62 9.19
C ALA A 142 -7.66 19.69 8.73
N THR A 143 -7.67 19.35 7.46
CA THR A 143 -8.56 18.31 6.91
C THR A 143 -8.19 16.93 7.45
N ILE A 144 -9.10 15.96 7.33
CA ILE A 144 -8.78 14.55 7.67
C ILE A 144 -7.58 14.07 6.85
N GLN A 145 -7.49 14.47 5.58
CA GLN A 145 -6.40 14.07 4.70
C GLN A 145 -5.05 14.62 5.17
N GLU A 146 -4.98 15.88 5.58
CA GLU A 146 -3.76 16.47 6.16
C GLU A 146 -3.38 15.80 7.47
N LEU A 147 -4.34 15.56 8.36
CA LEU A 147 -4.10 14.81 9.59
C LEU A 147 -3.55 13.41 9.33
N LEU A 148 -4.04 12.73 8.29
CA LEU A 148 -3.55 11.42 7.90
C LEU A 148 -2.12 11.43 7.35
N ARG A 149 -1.56 12.57 6.93
CA ARG A 149 -0.15 12.70 6.54
C ARG A 149 0.78 12.77 7.76
N VAL A 150 0.27 13.21 8.90
CA VAL A 150 1.08 13.30 10.13
C VAL A 150 1.45 11.91 10.64
N PRO A 151 2.76 11.60 10.84
CA PRO A 151 3.19 10.36 11.45
C PRO A 151 2.55 10.12 12.82
N GLY A 152 2.13 8.88 13.08
CA GLY A 152 1.42 8.54 14.33
C GLY A 152 -0.09 8.82 14.32
N ILE A 153 -0.62 9.63 13.38
CA ILE A 153 -2.05 9.85 13.24
C ILE A 153 -2.63 8.89 12.21
N GLY A 154 -3.48 7.96 12.66
CA GLY A 154 -4.24 7.06 11.82
C GLY A 154 -5.71 7.50 11.66
N PRO A 155 -6.53 6.78 10.87
CA PRO A 155 -7.92 7.17 10.59
C PRO A 155 -8.76 7.39 11.85
N LYS A 156 -8.62 6.53 12.85
CA LYS A 156 -9.34 6.68 14.13
C LYS A 156 -8.93 7.94 14.88
N SER A 157 -7.63 8.23 14.92
CA SER A 157 -7.10 9.44 15.59
C SER A 157 -7.53 10.70 14.86
N ALA A 158 -7.44 10.72 13.52
CA ALA A 158 -7.88 11.84 12.69
C ALA A 158 -9.38 12.14 12.91
N GLN A 159 -10.24 11.12 12.90
CA GLN A 159 -11.67 11.28 13.18
C GLN A 159 -11.94 11.80 14.57
N ARG A 160 -11.21 11.32 15.58
CA ARG A 160 -11.34 11.83 16.98
C ARG A 160 -10.91 13.29 17.10
N ILE A 161 -9.84 13.70 16.43
CA ILE A 161 -9.39 15.10 16.38
C ILE A 161 -10.50 15.98 15.80
N VAL A 162 -11.04 15.60 14.63
CA VAL A 162 -12.12 16.35 13.98
C VAL A 162 -13.37 16.45 14.85
N ALA A 163 -13.76 15.37 15.52
CA ALA A 163 -14.90 15.38 16.42
C ALA A 163 -14.64 16.24 17.70
N LEU A 164 -13.43 16.22 18.23
CA LEU A 164 -13.06 16.98 19.42
C LEU A 164 -13.07 18.48 19.14
N ARG A 165 -12.46 18.94 18.05
CA ARG A 165 -12.37 20.37 17.71
C ARG A 165 -13.75 21.04 17.46
N GLN A 166 -14.79 20.25 17.14
CA GLN A 166 -16.15 20.77 17.04
C GLN A 166 -16.74 21.16 18.40
N ARG A 167 -16.19 20.66 19.50
CA ARG A 167 -16.68 20.89 20.87
C ARG A 167 -15.80 21.87 21.65
N GLN A 168 -14.51 21.85 21.36
CA GLN A 168 -13.54 22.72 22.06
C GLN A 168 -12.30 22.91 21.20
N THR A 169 -11.63 24.04 21.33
CA THR A 169 -10.31 24.26 20.72
C THR A 169 -9.31 23.30 21.33
N ILE A 170 -8.55 22.62 20.45
CA ILE A 170 -7.44 21.75 20.86
C ILE A 170 -6.25 22.67 21.16
N LEU A 171 -5.90 22.79 22.44
CA LEU A 171 -4.72 23.51 22.87
C LEU A 171 -3.51 22.61 22.89
N ALA A 172 -2.32 23.20 22.73
CA ALA A 172 -1.08 22.47 22.94
C ALA A 172 -1.08 21.84 24.34
N LYS A 173 -0.59 20.61 24.44
CA LYS A 173 -0.40 19.99 25.75
C LYS A 173 0.63 20.84 26.50
N SER A 174 0.21 21.47 27.59
CA SER A 174 1.15 22.07 28.53
C SER A 174 2.01 20.94 29.09
N ASP A 175 3.32 21.09 29.06
CA ASP A 175 4.29 20.14 29.64
C ASP A 175 4.01 19.90 31.14
#